data_c0b25942453d2a178b63aac3c6cec097
#
_entry.id   c0b25942453d2a178b63aac3c6cec097
#
_cell.length_a   1.000
_cell.length_b   1.000
_cell.length_c   1.000
_cell.angle_alpha   90.00
_cell.angle_beta   90.00
_cell.angle_gamma   90.00
#
_symmetry.space_group_name_H-M   'P 1'
#
loop_
_entity.id
_entity.type
_entity.pdbx_description
1 polymer ?
#
loop_
_entity_poly.entity_id
_entity_poly.type
_entity_poly.pdbx_seq_one_letter_code
_entity_poly.pdbx_strand_id
1 'polypeptide(L)'
;MLSLVKELIQPLLQEGCGCQHPQPPTDLKQAIVLLTKHMLDRGLNIKPLPKLKIINNDSKNAENILGKTAYYNPSDCSITLYTLNRHPKDVLRSYSHEMIHRIQDNEGRLNNVNNTNTNEDSNLQELEKEAYLNGNIIFRNWEDSIKNK
;
A
#
# COMPACT_ATOMS: atom_id res chain seq x y z
N MET A 1 11.29 -7.75 10.49
CA MET A 1 10.25 -7.80 9.46
C MET A 1 8.91 -8.23 9.97
N LEU A 2 8.85 -9.40 10.51
CA LEU A 2 7.70 -9.75 11.33
C LEU A 2 7.50 -8.75 12.45
N SER A 3 8.57 -8.07 12.89
CA SER A 3 8.49 -7.04 13.92
C SER A 3 7.72 -5.80 13.45
N LEU A 4 7.85 -5.40 12.18
CA LEU A 4 7.11 -4.24 11.68
C LEU A 4 5.61 -4.52 11.66
N VAL A 5 5.21 -5.72 11.21
CA VAL A 5 3.80 -6.13 11.23
C VAL A 5 3.31 -6.22 12.68
N LYS A 6 4.11 -6.78 13.59
CA LYS A 6 3.76 -6.86 15.00
C LYS A 6 3.57 -5.48 15.63
N GLU A 7 4.46 -4.53 15.31
CA GLU A 7 4.35 -3.17 15.80
C GLU A 7 3.08 -2.50 15.32
N LEU A 8 2.69 -2.74 14.08
CA LEU A 8 1.46 -2.18 13.51
C LEU A 8 0.21 -2.88 14.08
N ILE A 9 0.29 -4.17 14.36
CA ILE A 9 -0.84 -4.95 14.86
C ILE A 9 -1.03 -4.76 16.37
N GLN A 10 0.06 -4.50 17.12
CA GLN A 10 0.00 -4.41 18.57
C GLN A 10 -1.02 -3.38 19.10
N PRO A 11 -1.06 -2.13 18.57
CA PRO A 11 -2.10 -1.19 18.97
C PRO A 11 -3.50 -1.69 18.62
N LEU A 12 -3.63 -2.39 17.50
CA LEU A 12 -4.90 -2.94 17.07
C LEU A 12 -5.42 -4.00 18.02
N LEU A 13 -4.53 -4.89 18.47
CA LEU A 13 -4.90 -5.92 19.44
C LEU A 13 -5.32 -5.32 20.78
N GLN A 14 -4.69 -4.23 21.21
CA GLN A 14 -5.03 -3.54 22.44
C GLN A 14 -6.36 -2.81 22.34
N GLU A 15 -6.63 -2.18 21.19
CA GLU A 15 -7.88 -1.45 20.96
C GLU A 15 -9.05 -2.40 20.72
N GLY A 16 -8.79 -3.60 20.26
CA GLY A 16 -9.81 -4.58 19.95
C GLY A 16 -10.46 -5.24 21.16
N CYS A 17 -9.95 -5.00 22.36
CA CYS A 17 -10.42 -5.68 23.57
C CYS A 17 -11.91 -5.50 23.86
N GLY A 18 -12.51 -4.42 23.43
CA GLY A 18 -13.91 -4.16 23.65
C GLY A 18 -14.81 -4.41 22.47
N CYS A 19 -14.25 -4.78 21.35
CA CYS A 19 -15.01 -4.94 20.12
C CYS A 19 -15.72 -6.28 20.08
N GLN A 20 -17.02 -6.25 20.14
CA GLN A 20 -17.86 -7.43 20.11
C GLN A 20 -18.33 -7.80 18.71
N HIS A 21 -18.16 -6.90 17.75
CA HIS A 21 -18.59 -7.08 16.38
C HIS A 21 -17.45 -6.86 15.42
N PRO A 22 -17.28 -7.72 14.40
CA PRO A 22 -16.33 -7.42 13.33
C PRO A 22 -16.83 -6.20 12.58
N GLN A 23 -16.25 -5.05 12.87
CA GLN A 23 -16.57 -3.82 12.17
C GLN A 23 -15.53 -3.55 11.10
N PRO A 24 -15.93 -2.91 9.99
CA PRO A 24 -14.94 -2.47 9.01
C PRO A 24 -13.97 -1.51 9.69
N PRO A 25 -12.69 -1.57 9.30
CA PRO A 25 -11.69 -0.69 9.90
C PRO A 25 -12.06 0.77 9.66
N THR A 26 -12.13 1.54 10.76
CA THR A 26 -12.43 2.97 10.70
C THR A 26 -11.16 3.80 10.71
N ASP A 27 -10.05 3.22 11.17
CA ASP A 27 -8.74 3.85 11.22
C ASP A 27 -7.90 3.41 10.02
N LEU A 28 -7.31 4.37 9.32
CA LEU A 28 -6.47 4.10 8.16
C LEU A 28 -5.29 3.18 8.50
N LYS A 29 -4.63 3.41 9.63
CA LYS A 29 -3.50 2.55 10.04
C LYS A 29 -3.95 1.11 10.25
N GLN A 30 -5.09 0.92 10.89
CA GLN A 30 -5.68 -0.38 11.10
C GLN A 30 -5.98 -1.06 9.76
N ALA A 31 -6.56 -0.32 8.83
CA ALA A 31 -6.88 -0.83 7.51
C ALA A 31 -5.62 -1.26 6.76
N ILE A 32 -4.55 -0.46 6.84
CA ILE A 32 -3.26 -0.79 6.20
C ILE A 32 -2.70 -2.09 6.79
N VAL A 33 -2.75 -2.25 8.11
CA VAL A 33 -2.27 -3.47 8.78
C VAL A 33 -3.04 -4.69 8.30
N LEU A 34 -4.37 -4.59 8.26
CA LEU A 34 -5.23 -5.70 7.83
C LEU A 34 -5.03 -6.04 6.36
N LEU A 35 -4.89 -5.03 5.52
CA LEU A 35 -4.61 -5.24 4.10
C LEU A 35 -3.25 -5.90 3.89
N THR A 36 -2.23 -5.47 4.63
CA THR A 36 -0.89 -6.07 4.58
C THR A 36 -0.94 -7.54 5.01
N LYS A 37 -1.67 -7.82 6.07
CA LYS A 37 -1.87 -9.19 6.53
C LYS A 37 -2.56 -10.04 5.46
N HIS A 38 -3.57 -9.51 4.81
CA HIS A 38 -4.25 -10.18 3.72
C HIS A 38 -3.27 -10.54 2.59
N MET A 39 -2.38 -9.60 2.23
CA MET A 39 -1.36 -9.84 1.22
C MET A 39 -0.41 -10.97 1.63
N LEU A 40 0.03 -10.98 2.88
CA LEU A 40 0.89 -12.03 3.40
C LEU A 40 0.18 -13.39 3.41
N ASP A 41 -1.07 -13.42 3.82
CA ASP A 41 -1.88 -14.64 3.86
C ASP A 41 -2.10 -15.21 2.47
N ARG A 42 -2.10 -14.36 1.46
CA ARG A 42 -2.21 -14.76 0.05
C ARG A 42 -0.87 -15.21 -0.54
N GLY A 43 0.19 -15.16 0.23
CA GLY A 43 1.51 -15.59 -0.22
C GLY A 43 2.22 -14.61 -1.13
N LEU A 44 1.86 -13.33 -1.11
CA LEU A 44 2.52 -12.33 -1.93
C LEU A 44 3.94 -12.07 -1.43
N ASN A 45 4.86 -11.89 -2.38
CA ASN A 45 6.29 -11.71 -2.09
C ASN A 45 6.60 -10.26 -1.72
N ILE A 46 6.17 -9.83 -0.55
CA ILE A 46 6.33 -8.45 -0.06
C ILE A 46 7.34 -8.31 1.07
N LYS A 47 7.97 -9.40 1.48
CA LYS A 47 8.99 -9.37 2.53
C LYS A 47 10.37 -9.10 1.98
N PRO A 48 11.23 -8.37 2.69
CA PRO A 48 10.95 -7.60 3.91
C PRO A 48 9.92 -6.50 3.68
N LEU A 49 9.04 -6.31 4.66
CA LEU A 49 7.99 -5.31 4.52
C LEU A 49 8.59 -3.91 4.40
N PRO A 50 8.11 -3.10 3.48
CA PRO A 50 8.62 -1.74 3.33
C PRO A 50 8.27 -0.88 4.54
N LYS A 51 9.10 0.10 4.80
CA LYS A 51 8.80 1.13 5.81
C LYS A 51 7.65 1.97 5.30
N LEU A 52 6.74 2.31 6.20
CA LEU A 52 5.58 3.13 5.83
C LEU A 52 5.78 4.55 6.33
N LYS A 53 5.66 5.51 5.43
CA LYS A 53 5.69 6.94 5.73
C LYS A 53 4.35 7.53 5.34
N ILE A 54 3.68 8.16 6.28
CA ILE A 54 2.39 8.80 6.04
C ILE A 54 2.57 10.31 6.15
N ILE A 55 2.23 11.02 5.07
CA ILE A 55 2.30 12.48 5.02
C ILE A 55 0.86 13.00 4.97
N ASN A 56 0.43 13.61 6.06
CA ASN A 56 -0.94 14.06 6.24
C ASN A 56 -1.08 15.59 6.33
N ASN A 57 -0.02 16.32 6.04
CA ASN A 57 0.01 17.78 6.23
C ASN A 57 0.53 18.54 5.02
N ASP A 58 0.64 17.89 3.86
CA ASP A 58 1.13 18.54 2.64
C ASP A 58 -0.04 19.16 1.88
N SER A 59 -0.42 20.38 2.26
CA SER A 59 -1.55 21.07 1.66
C SER A 59 -1.28 21.48 0.21
N LYS A 60 -0.05 21.83 -0.12
CA LYS A 60 0.30 22.18 -1.51
C LYS A 60 0.14 20.99 -2.44
N ASN A 61 0.56 19.81 -2.00
CA ASN A 61 0.39 18.58 -2.76
C ASN A 61 -1.09 18.24 -2.89
N ALA A 62 -1.87 18.39 -1.82
CA ALA A 62 -3.28 18.06 -1.81
C ALA A 62 -4.12 18.96 -2.73
N GLU A 63 -3.72 20.22 -2.88
CA GLU A 63 -4.39 21.18 -3.75
C GLU A 63 -4.03 20.99 -5.22
N ASN A 64 -2.94 20.31 -5.51
CA ASN A 64 -2.48 20.10 -6.88
C ASN A 64 -3.19 18.91 -7.49
N ILE A 65 -3.87 19.13 -8.62
CA ILE A 65 -4.56 18.07 -9.36
C ILE A 65 -3.59 16.95 -9.76
N LEU A 66 -2.33 17.29 -10.05
CA LEU A 66 -1.27 16.34 -10.38
C LEU A 66 -0.42 15.97 -9.16
N GLY A 67 -0.92 16.25 -7.96
CA GLY A 67 -0.24 15.94 -6.74
C GLY A 67 0.06 14.46 -6.57
N LYS A 68 1.13 14.16 -5.85
CA LYS A 68 1.53 12.77 -5.57
C LYS A 68 0.51 12.11 -4.66
N THR A 69 0.17 10.88 -4.95
CA THR A 69 -0.71 10.08 -4.11
C THR A 69 0.07 9.11 -3.24
N ALA A 70 1.11 8.52 -3.79
CA ALA A 70 2.00 7.60 -3.10
C ALA A 70 3.22 7.32 -3.98
N TYR A 71 4.25 6.76 -3.38
CA TYR A 71 5.36 6.18 -4.15
C TYR A 71 6.11 5.14 -3.34
N TYR A 72 6.70 4.18 -4.06
CA TYR A 72 7.62 3.19 -3.51
C TYR A 72 9.05 3.60 -3.84
N ASN A 73 9.91 3.60 -2.83
CA ASN A 73 11.34 3.90 -3.02
C ASN A 73 12.15 2.62 -2.80
N PRO A 74 12.71 2.04 -3.87
CA PRO A 74 13.51 0.82 -3.73
C PRO A 74 14.83 1.05 -2.99
N SER A 75 15.36 2.28 -2.99
CA SER A 75 16.63 2.59 -2.35
C SER A 75 16.61 2.33 -0.85
N ASP A 76 15.52 2.69 -0.17
CA ASP A 76 15.39 2.51 1.27
C ASP A 76 14.25 1.55 1.64
N CYS A 77 13.64 0.92 0.66
CA CYS A 77 12.52 -0.01 0.84
C CYS A 77 11.41 0.65 1.65
N SER A 78 10.85 1.73 1.12
CA SER A 78 9.80 2.47 1.79
C SER A 78 8.63 2.79 0.87
N ILE A 79 7.44 2.90 1.45
CA ILE A 79 6.25 3.40 0.78
C ILE A 79 5.84 4.69 1.48
N THR A 80 5.66 5.75 0.70
CA THR A 80 5.15 7.03 1.18
C THR A 80 3.72 7.21 0.70
N LEU A 81 2.82 7.53 1.62
CA LEU A 81 1.41 7.79 1.32
C LEU A 81 1.06 9.23 1.67
N TYR A 82 0.45 9.93 0.75
CA TYR A 82 -0.10 11.27 0.97
C TYR A 82 -1.59 11.11 1.25
N THR A 83 -2.03 11.57 2.40
CA THR A 83 -3.38 11.26 2.89
C THR A 83 -4.30 12.47 3.04
N LEU A 84 -3.74 13.69 3.02
CA LEU A 84 -4.53 14.90 3.26
C LEU A 84 -5.59 15.06 2.18
N ASN A 85 -6.83 15.26 2.60
CA ASN A 85 -8.00 15.47 1.74
C ASN A 85 -8.27 14.30 0.78
N ARG A 86 -7.87 13.08 1.18
CA ARG A 86 -8.11 11.89 0.38
C ARG A 86 -9.01 10.92 1.13
N HIS A 87 -9.90 10.27 0.40
CA HIS A 87 -10.73 9.21 0.96
C HIS A 87 -9.85 8.02 1.37
N PRO A 88 -10.11 7.39 2.52
CA PRO A 88 -9.31 6.23 2.95
C PRO A 88 -9.20 5.12 1.90
N LYS A 89 -10.25 4.86 1.14
CA LYS A 89 -10.21 3.85 0.07
C LYS A 89 -9.21 4.20 -1.01
N ASP A 90 -9.09 5.47 -1.37
CA ASP A 90 -8.10 5.90 -2.36
C ASP A 90 -6.68 5.71 -1.85
N VAL A 91 -6.45 6.00 -0.57
CA VAL A 91 -5.15 5.80 0.07
C VAL A 91 -4.80 4.31 0.05
N LEU A 92 -5.77 3.44 0.37
CA LEU A 92 -5.55 1.99 0.38
C LEU A 92 -5.29 1.43 -1.02
N ARG A 93 -5.96 1.96 -2.04
CA ARG A 93 -5.67 1.58 -3.43
C ARG A 93 -4.25 1.97 -3.81
N SER A 94 -3.83 3.18 -3.43
CA SER A 94 -2.46 3.65 -3.67
C SER A 94 -1.46 2.76 -2.95
N TYR A 95 -1.74 2.39 -1.72
CA TYR A 95 -0.89 1.48 -0.95
C TYR A 95 -0.74 0.13 -1.66
N SER A 96 -1.85 -0.44 -2.11
CA SER A 96 -1.82 -1.72 -2.85
C SER A 96 -1.00 -1.61 -4.14
N HIS A 97 -1.15 -0.51 -4.86
CA HIS A 97 -0.37 -0.23 -6.08
C HIS A 97 1.13 -0.24 -5.77
N GLU A 98 1.53 0.49 -4.72
CA GLU A 98 2.95 0.58 -4.36
C GLU A 98 3.49 -0.76 -3.84
N MET A 99 2.66 -1.58 -3.20
CA MET A 99 3.06 -2.92 -2.79
C MET A 99 3.35 -3.84 -3.98
N ILE A 100 2.68 -3.66 -5.11
CA ILE A 100 3.03 -4.40 -6.32
C ILE A 100 4.43 -4.01 -6.79
N HIS A 101 4.80 -2.74 -6.69
CA HIS A 101 6.17 -2.32 -6.99
C HIS A 101 7.17 -2.99 -6.03
N ARG A 102 6.79 -3.20 -4.77
CA ARG A 102 7.61 -3.96 -3.84
C ARG A 102 7.84 -5.40 -4.32
N ILE A 103 6.80 -6.04 -4.81
CA ILE A 103 6.91 -7.39 -5.38
C ILE A 103 7.84 -7.38 -6.60
N GLN A 104 7.66 -6.42 -7.49
CA GLN A 104 8.50 -6.27 -8.68
C GLN A 104 9.97 -6.06 -8.32
N ASP A 105 10.23 -5.29 -7.27
CA ASP A 105 11.58 -5.07 -6.76
C ASP A 105 12.18 -6.38 -6.23
N ASN A 106 11.41 -7.14 -5.47
CA ASN A 106 11.85 -8.44 -4.97
C ASN A 106 12.13 -9.44 -6.09
N GLU A 107 11.47 -9.30 -7.21
CA GLU A 107 11.69 -10.12 -8.40
C GLU A 107 12.85 -9.60 -9.26
N GLY A 108 13.48 -8.51 -8.87
CA GLY A 108 14.58 -7.90 -9.61
C GLY A 108 14.15 -7.13 -10.86
N ARG A 109 12.86 -6.92 -11.05
CA ARG A 109 12.34 -6.32 -12.28
C ARG A 109 12.53 -4.80 -12.32
N LEU A 110 12.61 -4.13 -11.18
CA LEU A 110 12.82 -2.69 -11.11
C LEU A 110 14.27 -2.30 -11.39
N ASN A 111 15.22 -3.22 -11.23
CA ASN A 111 16.63 -2.94 -11.42
C ASN A 111 17.00 -2.64 -12.89
N ASN A 112 16.13 -3.01 -13.81
CA ASN A 112 16.34 -2.80 -15.24
C ASN A 112 15.73 -1.50 -15.76
N VAL A 113 15.11 -0.72 -14.87
CA VAL A 113 14.49 0.56 -15.24
C VAL A 113 15.53 1.66 -15.10
N ASN A 114 16.08 2.12 -16.22
CA ASN A 114 17.11 3.16 -16.26
C ASN A 114 16.53 4.55 -16.56
N ASN A 115 15.26 4.62 -16.92
CA ASN A 115 14.60 5.84 -17.33
C ASN A 115 13.32 6.01 -16.52
N THR A 116 13.15 7.18 -15.90
CA THR A 116 11.95 7.49 -15.12
C THR A 116 10.79 8.02 -15.98
N ASN A 117 11.02 8.20 -17.27
CA ASN A 117 9.99 8.70 -18.19
C ASN A 117 9.16 7.53 -18.73
N THR A 118 7.95 7.34 -18.19
CA THR A 118 7.06 6.26 -18.59
C THR A 118 6.66 6.31 -20.06
N ASN A 119 6.69 7.46 -20.68
CA ASN A 119 6.34 7.59 -22.08
C ASN A 119 7.40 7.02 -23.03
N GLU A 120 8.63 6.93 -22.56
CA GLU A 120 9.77 6.44 -23.36
C GLU A 120 10.18 5.03 -22.99
N ASP A 121 9.85 4.57 -21.79
CA ASP A 121 10.26 3.26 -21.30
C ASP A 121 9.06 2.31 -21.28
N SER A 122 9.02 1.40 -22.27
CA SER A 122 7.93 0.43 -22.38
C SER A 122 7.93 -0.56 -21.20
N ASN A 123 9.11 -0.90 -20.65
CA ASN A 123 9.19 -1.77 -19.48
C ASN A 123 8.58 -1.10 -18.25
N LEU A 124 8.84 0.19 -18.06
CA LEU A 124 8.25 0.94 -16.96
C LEU A 124 6.73 1.02 -17.12
N GLN A 125 6.22 1.21 -18.34
CA GLN A 125 4.79 1.19 -18.61
C GLN A 125 4.14 -0.13 -18.24
N GLU A 126 4.79 -1.26 -18.56
CA GLU A 126 4.28 -2.59 -18.21
C GLU A 126 4.25 -2.79 -16.69
N LEU A 127 5.29 -2.36 -16.00
CA LEU A 127 5.36 -2.44 -14.54
C LEU A 127 4.24 -1.61 -13.89
N GLU A 128 3.98 -0.42 -14.43
CA GLU A 128 2.91 0.44 -13.93
C GLU A 128 1.53 -0.16 -14.19
N LYS A 129 1.30 -0.72 -15.37
CA LYS A 129 0.04 -1.41 -15.68
C LYS A 129 -0.22 -2.57 -14.75
N GLU A 130 0.80 -3.38 -14.51
CA GLU A 130 0.70 -4.52 -13.60
C GLU A 130 0.39 -4.05 -12.18
N ALA A 131 1.07 -3.00 -11.72
CA ALA A 131 0.85 -2.45 -10.39
C ALA A 131 -0.58 -1.92 -10.25
N TYR A 132 -1.07 -1.23 -11.25
CA TYR A 132 -2.41 -0.69 -11.26
C TYR A 132 -3.46 -1.80 -11.23
N LEU A 133 -3.34 -2.77 -12.12
CA LEU A 133 -4.29 -3.87 -12.23
C LEU A 133 -4.28 -4.76 -10.98
N ASN A 134 -3.11 -5.25 -10.62
CA ASN A 134 -2.98 -6.21 -9.52
C ASN A 134 -3.24 -5.53 -8.17
N GLY A 135 -2.84 -4.28 -8.02
CA GLY A 135 -3.13 -3.51 -6.82
C GLY A 135 -4.63 -3.36 -6.60
N ASN A 136 -5.37 -3.03 -7.65
CA ASN A 136 -6.83 -2.90 -7.58
C ASN A 136 -7.51 -4.24 -7.28
N ILE A 137 -7.04 -5.32 -7.89
CA ILE A 137 -7.60 -6.67 -7.65
C ILE A 137 -7.39 -7.08 -6.19
N ILE A 138 -6.20 -6.89 -5.67
CA ILE A 138 -5.88 -7.24 -4.28
C ILE A 138 -6.74 -6.42 -3.32
N PHE A 139 -6.85 -5.12 -3.55
CA PHE A 139 -7.67 -4.26 -2.72
C PHE A 139 -9.15 -4.69 -2.73
N ARG A 140 -9.67 -4.96 -3.91
CA ARG A 140 -11.07 -5.43 -4.06
C ARG A 140 -11.29 -6.75 -3.33
N ASN A 141 -10.39 -7.72 -3.51
CA ASN A 141 -10.50 -9.01 -2.85
C ASN A 141 -10.50 -8.87 -1.34
N TRP A 142 -9.65 -7.99 -0.82
CA TRP A 142 -9.61 -7.71 0.61
C TRP A 142 -10.92 -7.08 1.08
N GLU A 143 -11.39 -6.08 0.35
CA GLU A 143 -12.64 -5.40 0.66
C GLU A 143 -13.81 -6.38 0.70
N ASP A 144 -13.91 -7.24 -0.30
CA ASP A 144 -14.95 -8.26 -0.37
C ASP A 144 -14.85 -9.24 0.79
N SER A 145 -13.64 -9.61 1.21
CA SER A 145 -13.45 -10.52 2.34
C SER A 145 -13.96 -9.92 3.66
N ILE A 146 -13.87 -8.62 3.81
CA ILE A 146 -14.38 -7.92 5.00
C ILE A 146 -15.91 -7.86 4.98
N LYS A 147 -16.48 -7.54 3.81
CA LYS A 147 -17.94 -7.40 3.68
C LYS A 147 -18.69 -8.72 3.88
N ASN A 148 -18.04 -9.84 3.58
CA ASN A 148 -18.67 -11.16 3.65
C ASN A 148 -18.50 -11.83 5.01
N LYS A 149 -17.99 -11.13 6.00
CA LYS A 149 -17.89 -11.64 7.37
C LYS A 149 -19.11 -11.24 8.24
#